data_970dd97785561233d8a29509c679c47a
#
_entry.id   970dd97785561233d8a29509c679c47a
#
_cell.length_a   1.000
_cell.length_b   1.000
_cell.length_c   1.000
_cell.angle_alpha   90.00
_cell.angle_beta   90.00
_cell.angle_gamma   90.00
#
_symmetry.space_group_name_H-M   'P 1'
#
loop_
_entity.id
_entity.type
_entity.pdbx_description
1 polymer ?
#
loop_
_entity_poly.entity_id
_entity_poly.type
_entity_poly.pdbx_seq_one_letter_code
_entity_poly.pdbx_strand_id
1 'polypeptide(L)'
;DDDEDAKIDSEEMTSQIEDGGYEADVKNAGGDPALQISQIQEFIDEQVSALIIDPVDSYGLTDILKTAKEQEIPVISYDSLIRDTADINYYATYDTRAIGKDIAKEIIKKMDLDKAREDKKSYTIEFLMGSPDDNAALFLCNGIQEGLQEYLDDGTLVCKSGNTSFDDTGIMRWSETSAKTKLDSIISEFYAEEKAPDIICTAYDGFAYAAEEILSDSGLEPGSDEWPMITGYGSEAQAV
;
A
#
# COMPACT_ATOMS: atom_id res chain seq x y z
N ASP A 1 7.25 -13.39 6.32
CA ASP A 1 6.17 -13.13 5.38
C ASP A 1 6.64 -13.55 4.02
N ASP A 2 5.96 -14.50 3.41
CA ASP A 2 6.13 -14.84 2.01
C ASP A 2 5.38 -13.76 1.21
N ASP A 3 6.01 -12.60 1.09
CA ASP A 3 5.54 -11.52 0.24
C ASP A 3 5.64 -12.00 -1.22
N GLU A 4 4.52 -12.43 -1.75
CA GLU A 4 4.43 -13.04 -3.09
C GLU A 4 4.80 -12.02 -4.16
N ASP A 5 4.47 -10.75 -3.96
CA ASP A 5 4.78 -9.66 -4.88
C ASP A 5 6.28 -9.38 -4.91
N ALA A 6 6.94 -9.28 -3.75
CA ALA A 6 8.40 -9.13 -3.68
C ALA A 6 9.15 -10.29 -4.35
N LYS A 7 8.59 -11.50 -4.28
CA LYS A 7 9.15 -12.66 -4.94
C LYS A 7 8.99 -12.57 -6.47
N ILE A 8 7.81 -12.24 -6.96
CA ILE A 8 7.53 -12.06 -8.40
C ILE A 8 8.44 -10.97 -8.96
N ASP A 9 8.53 -9.82 -8.30
CA ASP A 9 9.37 -8.70 -8.70
C ASP A 9 10.85 -9.09 -8.76
N SER A 10 11.33 -9.82 -7.75
CA SER A 10 12.73 -10.26 -7.71
C SER A 10 13.06 -11.30 -8.81
N GLU A 11 12.14 -12.21 -9.12
CA GLU A 11 12.29 -13.19 -10.20
C GLU A 11 12.31 -12.48 -11.56
N GLU A 12 11.41 -11.51 -11.81
CA GLU A 12 11.38 -10.75 -13.07
C GLU A 12 12.62 -9.86 -13.20
N MET A 13 13.02 -9.13 -12.16
CA MET A 13 14.25 -8.33 -12.19
C MET A 13 15.48 -9.18 -12.46
N THR A 14 15.58 -10.35 -11.81
CA THR A 14 16.66 -11.31 -12.07
C THR A 14 16.71 -11.69 -13.55
N SER A 15 15.58 -12.08 -14.11
CA SER A 15 15.46 -12.44 -15.53
C SER A 15 15.92 -11.32 -16.45
N GLN A 16 15.49 -10.07 -16.21
CA GLN A 16 15.85 -8.92 -17.02
C GLN A 16 17.35 -8.55 -16.89
N ILE A 17 17.94 -8.67 -15.72
CA ILE A 17 19.36 -8.43 -15.46
C ILE A 17 20.21 -9.47 -16.21
N GLU A 18 19.84 -10.77 -16.11
CA GLU A 18 20.54 -11.87 -16.76
C GLU A 18 20.42 -11.81 -18.30
N ASP A 19 19.25 -11.44 -18.81
CA ASP A 19 19.05 -11.19 -20.25
C ASP A 19 19.90 -10.01 -20.75
N GLY A 20 20.20 -9.06 -19.88
CA GLY A 20 21.15 -7.97 -20.11
C GLY A 20 22.63 -8.40 -20.11
N GLY A 21 22.91 -9.66 -19.77
CA GLY A 21 24.27 -10.25 -19.71
C GLY A 21 25.01 -9.95 -18.40
N TYR A 22 24.29 -9.66 -17.32
CA TYR A 22 24.81 -9.46 -15.98
C TYR A 22 24.41 -10.65 -15.08
N GLU A 23 25.04 -10.75 -13.90
CA GLU A 23 24.63 -11.70 -12.87
C GLU A 23 23.80 -10.97 -11.81
N ALA A 24 22.76 -11.64 -11.29
CA ALA A 24 21.93 -11.15 -10.19
C ALA A 24 22.00 -12.09 -9.01
N ASP A 25 22.11 -11.55 -7.80
CA ASP A 25 21.98 -12.28 -6.54
C ASP A 25 20.90 -11.61 -5.68
N VAL A 26 19.95 -12.39 -5.18
CA VAL A 26 18.77 -11.90 -4.47
C VAL A 26 18.77 -12.45 -3.04
N LYS A 27 18.57 -11.56 -2.07
CA LYS A 27 18.40 -11.90 -0.65
C LYS A 27 17.11 -11.32 -0.12
N ASN A 28 16.38 -12.12 0.65
CA ASN A 28 15.14 -11.68 1.30
C ASN A 28 15.36 -11.58 2.80
N ALA A 29 15.02 -10.45 3.39
CA ALA A 29 15.16 -10.19 4.82
C ALA A 29 13.94 -10.64 5.65
N GLY A 30 12.86 -11.08 5.01
CA GLY A 30 11.64 -11.56 5.69
C GLY A 30 11.05 -10.54 6.67
N GLY A 31 11.11 -9.25 6.33
CA GLY A 31 10.63 -8.17 7.19
C GLY A 31 11.55 -7.81 8.36
N ASP A 32 12.79 -8.35 8.44
CA ASP A 32 13.76 -8.03 9.49
C ASP A 32 14.77 -6.97 9.02
N PRO A 33 14.69 -5.71 9.54
CA PRO A 33 15.61 -4.64 9.15
C PRO A 33 17.09 -4.93 9.48
N ALA A 34 17.36 -5.66 10.57
CA ALA A 34 18.73 -5.97 10.95
C ALA A 34 19.34 -7.03 10.02
N LEU A 35 18.54 -8.00 9.60
CA LEU A 35 18.94 -8.97 8.60
C LEU A 35 19.21 -8.30 7.26
N GLN A 36 18.35 -7.34 6.83
CA GLN A 36 18.55 -6.59 5.58
C GLN A 36 19.87 -5.82 5.59
N ILE A 37 20.20 -5.12 6.68
CA ILE A 37 21.48 -4.42 6.81
C ILE A 37 22.66 -5.40 6.69
N SER A 38 22.57 -6.58 7.30
CA SER A 38 23.62 -7.61 7.20
C SER A 38 23.79 -8.12 5.76
N GLN A 39 22.67 -8.34 5.05
CA GLN A 39 22.68 -8.77 3.65
C GLN A 39 23.28 -7.71 2.72
N ILE A 40 22.96 -6.43 2.96
CA ILE A 40 23.56 -5.31 2.21
C ILE A 40 25.06 -5.25 2.47
N GLN A 41 25.52 -5.45 3.72
CA GLN A 41 26.95 -5.48 4.02
C GLN A 41 27.66 -6.62 3.30
N GLU A 42 27.07 -7.81 3.21
CA GLU A 42 27.64 -8.93 2.46
C GLU A 42 27.82 -8.56 0.98
N PHE A 43 26.82 -7.95 0.32
CA PHE A 43 26.94 -7.48 -1.05
C PHE A 43 28.03 -6.41 -1.22
N ILE A 44 28.18 -5.51 -0.26
CA ILE A 44 29.25 -4.50 -0.28
C ILE A 44 30.62 -5.18 -0.18
N ASP A 45 30.76 -6.18 0.71
CA ASP A 45 32.02 -6.94 0.89
C ASP A 45 32.37 -7.75 -0.37
N GLU A 46 31.38 -8.24 -1.09
CA GLU A 46 31.49 -8.92 -2.39
C GLU A 46 31.80 -7.97 -3.55
N GLN A 47 31.76 -6.65 -3.33
CA GLN A 47 32.01 -5.61 -4.32
C GLN A 47 31.06 -5.72 -5.54
N VAL A 48 29.77 -5.87 -5.30
CA VAL A 48 28.77 -5.89 -6.38
C VAL A 48 28.80 -4.61 -7.20
N SER A 49 28.35 -4.68 -8.44
CA SER A 49 28.34 -3.53 -9.35
C SER A 49 27.26 -2.49 -9.05
N ALA A 50 26.19 -2.90 -8.40
CA ALA A 50 25.06 -2.04 -7.95
C ALA A 50 24.22 -2.76 -6.89
N LEU A 51 23.51 -2.00 -6.07
CA LEU A 51 22.52 -2.47 -5.13
C LEU A 51 21.14 -2.00 -5.56
N ILE A 52 20.16 -2.92 -5.62
CA ILE A 52 18.74 -2.60 -5.75
C ILE A 52 18.11 -3.00 -4.42
N ILE A 53 17.52 -2.05 -3.71
CA ILE A 53 17.04 -2.25 -2.34
C ILE A 53 15.57 -1.83 -2.27
N ASP A 54 14.71 -2.78 -1.92
CA ASP A 54 13.39 -2.52 -1.37
C ASP A 54 13.52 -2.49 0.16
N PRO A 55 13.39 -1.32 0.81
CA PRO A 55 13.73 -1.17 2.21
C PRO A 55 12.66 -1.72 3.14
N VAL A 56 13.04 -2.64 4.04
CA VAL A 56 12.19 -3.09 5.17
C VAL A 56 11.89 -1.95 6.14
N ASP A 57 12.88 -1.06 6.33
CA ASP A 57 12.76 0.18 7.10
C ASP A 57 13.37 1.32 6.29
N SER A 58 12.52 2.22 5.84
CA SER A 58 12.92 3.36 5.00
C SER A 58 13.90 4.32 5.67
N TYR A 59 14.05 4.30 6.99
CA TYR A 59 14.92 5.20 7.76
C TYR A 59 16.19 4.54 8.29
N GLY A 60 16.22 3.20 8.37
CA GLY A 60 17.28 2.45 9.03
C GLY A 60 18.59 2.26 8.26
N LEU A 61 18.66 2.68 6.98
CA LEU A 61 19.75 2.31 6.06
C LEU A 61 20.86 3.35 5.89
N THR A 62 20.76 4.52 6.55
CA THR A 62 21.67 5.65 6.33
C THR A 62 23.16 5.29 6.46
N ASP A 63 23.55 4.54 7.50
CA ASP A 63 24.95 4.23 7.76
C ASP A 63 25.51 3.20 6.77
N ILE A 64 24.71 2.18 6.42
CA ILE A 64 25.16 1.14 5.49
C ILE A 64 25.28 1.68 4.06
N LEU A 65 24.39 2.60 3.64
CA LEU A 65 24.48 3.25 2.33
C LEU A 65 25.68 4.18 2.20
N LYS A 66 26.13 4.77 3.31
CA LYS A 66 27.37 5.52 3.35
C LYS A 66 28.57 4.63 3.06
N THR A 67 28.55 3.39 3.60
CA THR A 67 29.57 2.39 3.31
C THR A 67 29.55 1.99 1.83
N ALA A 68 28.36 1.77 1.24
CA ALA A 68 28.24 1.48 -0.18
C ALA A 68 28.82 2.61 -1.05
N LYS A 69 28.52 3.87 -0.70
CA LYS A 69 29.08 5.05 -1.40
C LYS A 69 30.59 5.14 -1.30
N GLU A 70 31.19 4.85 -0.11
CA GLU A 70 32.64 4.84 0.08
C GLU A 70 33.33 3.78 -0.79
N GLN A 71 32.62 2.73 -1.16
CA GLN A 71 33.05 1.67 -2.08
C GLN A 71 32.66 1.95 -3.55
N GLU A 72 32.07 3.13 -3.82
CA GLU A 72 31.60 3.54 -5.16
C GLU A 72 30.51 2.61 -5.75
N ILE A 73 29.75 1.91 -4.91
CA ILE A 73 28.65 1.04 -5.31
C ILE A 73 27.37 1.88 -5.43
N PRO A 74 26.78 2.04 -6.64
CA PRO A 74 25.55 2.77 -6.82
C PRO A 74 24.36 2.04 -6.19
N VAL A 75 23.43 2.82 -5.63
CA VAL A 75 22.24 2.34 -4.95
C VAL A 75 20.99 2.80 -5.68
N ILE A 76 20.10 1.87 -5.94
CA ILE A 76 18.75 2.08 -6.46
C ILE A 76 17.77 1.75 -5.33
N SER A 77 17.00 2.74 -4.86
CA SER A 77 15.85 2.47 -4.02
C SER A 77 14.71 1.97 -4.90
N TYR A 78 14.16 0.80 -4.59
CA TYR A 78 13.08 0.19 -5.35
C TYR A 78 11.79 0.21 -4.54
N ASP A 79 10.66 0.40 -5.19
CA ASP A 79 9.32 0.55 -4.62
C ASP A 79 9.24 1.64 -3.56
N SER A 80 9.71 1.40 -2.35
CA SER A 80 9.75 2.37 -1.27
C SER A 80 11.02 3.23 -1.26
N LEU A 81 10.87 4.54 -0.97
CA LEU A 81 11.99 5.48 -0.94
C LEU A 81 12.79 5.34 0.38
N ILE A 82 14.06 5.03 0.27
CA ILE A 82 14.99 5.12 1.42
C ILE A 82 15.17 6.59 1.81
N ARG A 83 14.97 6.90 3.10
CA ARG A 83 14.92 8.27 3.62
C ARG A 83 16.16 8.61 4.46
N ASP A 84 16.26 9.89 4.81
CA ASP A 84 17.32 10.47 5.65
C ASP A 84 18.75 10.23 5.14
N THR A 85 18.90 9.99 3.84
CA THR A 85 20.18 9.82 3.17
C THR A 85 20.21 10.52 1.82
N ALA A 86 21.40 10.96 1.40
CA ALA A 86 21.68 11.47 0.05
C ALA A 86 22.47 10.44 -0.79
N ASP A 87 22.64 9.22 -0.27
CA ASP A 87 23.52 8.21 -0.83
C ASP A 87 22.76 7.16 -1.68
N ILE A 88 21.59 7.56 -2.21
CA ILE A 88 20.86 6.86 -3.27
C ILE A 88 21.16 7.54 -4.61
N ASN A 89 21.37 6.73 -5.66
CA ASN A 89 21.64 7.23 -7.01
C ASN A 89 20.38 7.30 -7.85
N TYR A 90 19.46 6.34 -7.66
CA TYR A 90 18.21 6.24 -8.41
C TYR A 90 17.07 5.79 -7.49
N TYR A 91 15.86 6.19 -7.85
CA TYR A 91 14.64 5.70 -7.25
C TYR A 91 13.71 5.17 -8.35
N ALA A 92 13.33 3.91 -8.25
CA ALA A 92 12.42 3.26 -9.17
C ALA A 92 11.13 2.91 -8.42
N THR A 93 10.01 3.46 -8.87
CA THR A 93 8.69 3.24 -8.27
C THR A 93 7.59 3.52 -9.30
N TYR A 94 6.35 3.26 -8.91
CA TYR A 94 5.16 3.56 -9.70
C TYR A 94 4.62 4.97 -9.40
N ASP A 95 3.82 5.54 -10.32
CA ASP A 95 3.04 6.76 -10.03
C ASP A 95 1.81 6.40 -9.16
N THR A 96 2.06 6.13 -7.88
CA THR A 96 1.02 5.71 -6.93
C THR A 96 -0.06 6.78 -6.74
N ARG A 97 0.25 8.08 -6.98
CA ARG A 97 -0.77 9.12 -6.99
C ARG A 97 -1.72 9.00 -8.17
N ALA A 98 -1.22 8.66 -9.36
CA ALA A 98 -2.08 8.37 -10.51
C ALA A 98 -2.95 7.13 -10.25
N ILE A 99 -2.38 6.09 -9.68
CA ILE A 99 -3.10 4.87 -9.27
C ILE A 99 -4.21 5.22 -8.27
N GLY A 100 -3.93 6.03 -7.25
CA GLY A 100 -4.95 6.50 -6.30
C GLY A 100 -6.11 7.23 -6.98
N LYS A 101 -5.82 8.06 -7.98
CA LYS A 101 -6.86 8.72 -8.79
C LYS A 101 -7.69 7.72 -9.61
N ASP A 102 -7.07 6.64 -10.08
CA ASP A 102 -7.79 5.62 -10.84
C ASP A 102 -8.68 4.78 -9.91
N ILE A 103 -8.25 4.47 -8.68
CA ILE A 103 -9.11 3.88 -7.64
C ILE A 103 -10.32 4.79 -7.38
N ALA A 104 -10.11 6.10 -7.18
CA ALA A 104 -11.20 7.06 -6.98
C ALA A 104 -12.18 7.07 -8.17
N LYS A 105 -11.68 7.04 -9.41
CA LYS A 105 -12.53 6.98 -10.61
C LYS A 105 -13.38 5.71 -10.67
N GLU A 106 -12.80 4.54 -10.28
CA GLU A 106 -13.59 3.31 -10.24
C GLU A 106 -14.66 3.35 -9.14
N ILE A 107 -14.38 3.94 -7.97
CA ILE A 107 -15.39 4.18 -6.93
C ILE A 107 -16.52 5.08 -7.49
N ILE A 108 -16.17 6.23 -8.07
CA ILE A 108 -17.15 7.16 -8.65
C ILE A 108 -18.06 6.45 -9.67
N LYS A 109 -17.44 5.69 -10.56
CA LYS A 109 -18.14 4.98 -11.62
C LYS A 109 -19.00 3.82 -11.11
N LYS A 110 -18.50 2.99 -10.21
CA LYS A 110 -19.20 1.80 -9.68
C LYS A 110 -20.39 2.18 -8.80
N MET A 111 -20.22 3.24 -8.00
CA MET A 111 -21.27 3.76 -7.11
C MET A 111 -22.17 4.79 -7.80
N ASP A 112 -21.88 5.14 -9.06
CA ASP A 112 -22.62 6.17 -9.83
C ASP A 112 -22.78 7.48 -9.01
N LEU A 113 -21.63 7.97 -8.46
CA LEU A 113 -21.64 9.08 -7.49
C LEU A 113 -22.19 10.38 -8.10
N ASP A 114 -21.99 10.64 -9.39
CA ASP A 114 -22.56 11.80 -10.08
C ASP A 114 -24.08 11.78 -10.03
N LYS A 115 -24.66 10.62 -10.33
CA LYS A 115 -26.10 10.44 -10.24
C LYS A 115 -26.61 10.46 -8.80
N ALA A 116 -25.87 9.86 -7.85
CA ALA A 116 -26.20 9.92 -6.44
C ALA A 116 -26.28 11.39 -5.96
N ARG A 117 -25.33 12.23 -6.37
CA ARG A 117 -25.32 13.68 -6.11
C ARG A 117 -26.56 14.38 -6.66
N GLU A 118 -26.92 14.10 -7.92
CA GLU A 118 -28.12 14.65 -8.54
C GLU A 118 -29.41 14.23 -7.80
N ASP A 119 -29.49 12.95 -7.42
CA ASP A 119 -30.61 12.34 -6.70
C ASP A 119 -30.60 12.66 -5.19
N LYS A 120 -29.59 13.39 -4.69
CA LYS A 120 -29.38 13.71 -3.26
C LYS A 120 -29.29 12.45 -2.38
N LYS A 121 -28.71 11.40 -2.92
CA LYS A 121 -28.39 10.17 -2.21
C LYS A 121 -26.98 10.26 -1.66
N SER A 122 -26.76 9.76 -0.44
CA SER A 122 -25.43 9.64 0.16
C SER A 122 -25.04 8.18 0.28
N TYR A 123 -23.72 7.93 0.19
CA TYR A 123 -23.09 6.65 0.49
C TYR A 123 -22.07 6.84 1.61
N THR A 124 -21.88 5.80 2.40
CA THR A 124 -20.86 5.79 3.45
C THR A 124 -19.56 5.18 2.94
N ILE A 125 -18.42 5.74 3.37
CA ILE A 125 -17.08 5.29 3.00
C ILE A 125 -16.16 5.29 4.22
N GLU A 126 -15.31 4.25 4.33
CA GLU A 126 -14.21 4.20 5.30
C GLU A 126 -12.89 3.89 4.58
N PHE A 127 -11.78 4.33 5.16
CA PHE A 127 -10.46 4.26 4.53
C PHE A 127 -9.48 3.47 5.38
N LEU A 128 -8.73 2.55 4.73
CA LEU A 128 -7.60 1.82 5.30
C LEU A 128 -6.40 2.05 4.37
N MET A 129 -5.54 3.00 4.74
CA MET A 129 -4.41 3.41 3.91
C MET A 129 -3.12 2.73 4.35
N GLY A 130 -2.09 2.79 3.50
CA GLY A 130 -0.82 2.14 3.73
C GLY A 130 0.02 2.75 4.85
N SER A 131 1.27 2.31 4.96
CA SER A 131 2.14 2.68 6.07
C SER A 131 2.50 4.17 6.08
N PRO A 132 2.38 4.87 7.23
CA PRO A 132 2.75 6.29 7.34
C PRO A 132 4.23 6.59 7.09
N ASP A 133 5.11 5.60 7.20
CA ASP A 133 6.53 5.73 6.89
C ASP A 133 6.86 5.45 5.42
N ASP A 134 5.87 5.02 4.63
CA ASP A 134 6.00 4.80 3.20
C ASP A 134 5.50 6.01 2.38
N ASN A 135 6.40 6.52 1.54
CA ASN A 135 6.09 7.66 0.68
C ASN A 135 5.10 7.30 -0.45
N ALA A 136 5.15 6.08 -0.95
CA ALA A 136 4.23 5.60 -1.98
C ALA A 136 2.80 5.52 -1.44
N ALA A 137 2.62 5.05 -0.19
CA ALA A 137 1.34 5.04 0.50
C ALA A 137 0.73 6.45 0.67
N LEU A 138 1.56 7.45 1.01
CA LEU A 138 1.10 8.84 1.09
C LEU A 138 0.61 9.36 -0.26
N PHE A 139 1.35 9.10 -1.35
CA PHE A 139 0.93 9.55 -2.68
C PHE A 139 -0.33 8.82 -3.18
N LEU A 140 -0.47 7.53 -2.90
CA LEU A 140 -1.67 6.76 -3.19
C LEU A 140 -2.89 7.38 -2.48
N CYS A 141 -2.78 7.59 -1.18
CA CYS A 141 -3.83 8.22 -0.37
C CYS A 141 -4.22 9.60 -0.91
N ASN A 142 -3.23 10.45 -1.21
CA ASN A 142 -3.47 11.78 -1.79
C ASN A 142 -4.20 11.68 -3.13
N GLY A 143 -3.86 10.70 -3.98
CA GLY A 143 -4.55 10.48 -5.25
C GLY A 143 -6.02 10.10 -5.07
N ILE A 144 -6.31 9.19 -4.13
CA ILE A 144 -7.67 8.79 -3.77
C ILE A 144 -8.47 10.00 -3.25
N GLN A 145 -7.90 10.74 -2.30
CA GLN A 145 -8.55 11.90 -1.71
C GLN A 145 -8.82 12.99 -2.73
N GLU A 146 -7.86 13.33 -3.57
CA GLU A 146 -8.08 14.31 -4.66
C GLU A 146 -9.21 13.92 -5.59
N GLY A 147 -9.37 12.63 -5.87
CA GLY A 147 -10.45 12.14 -6.73
C GLY A 147 -11.83 12.16 -6.06
N LEU A 148 -11.89 11.96 -4.73
CA LEU A 148 -13.14 11.85 -3.98
C LEU A 148 -13.53 13.12 -3.20
N GLN A 149 -12.63 14.12 -3.12
CA GLN A 149 -12.78 15.28 -2.25
C GLN A 149 -14.11 16.03 -2.47
N GLU A 150 -14.51 16.25 -3.72
CA GLU A 150 -15.76 16.97 -4.00
C GLU A 150 -17.01 16.25 -3.50
N TYR A 151 -17.00 14.90 -3.50
CA TYR A 151 -18.11 14.08 -3.00
C TYR A 151 -18.14 14.00 -1.48
N LEU A 152 -16.97 14.10 -0.84
CA LEU A 152 -16.85 14.23 0.61
C LEU A 152 -17.33 15.61 1.07
N ASP A 153 -16.94 16.67 0.35
CA ASP A 153 -17.29 18.06 0.70
C ASP A 153 -18.79 18.35 0.57
N ASP A 154 -19.46 17.76 -0.42
CA ASP A 154 -20.90 17.99 -0.65
C ASP A 154 -21.80 16.97 0.07
N GLY A 155 -21.23 15.96 0.73
CA GLY A 155 -21.95 14.95 1.50
C GLY A 155 -22.54 13.82 0.67
N THR A 156 -22.18 13.69 -0.60
CA THR A 156 -22.50 12.50 -1.42
C THR A 156 -21.75 11.26 -0.88
N LEU A 157 -20.51 11.45 -0.39
CA LEU A 157 -19.77 10.48 0.41
C LEU A 157 -19.69 10.95 1.87
N VAL A 158 -19.92 10.05 2.82
CA VAL A 158 -19.89 10.34 4.25
C VAL A 158 -18.96 9.34 4.93
N CYS A 159 -17.84 9.80 5.45
CA CYS A 159 -16.98 9.02 6.34
C CYS A 159 -17.50 9.16 7.77
N LYS A 160 -18.21 8.13 8.30
CA LYS A 160 -18.84 8.22 9.62
C LYS A 160 -17.81 8.27 10.75
N SER A 161 -16.66 7.61 10.60
CA SER A 161 -15.56 7.69 11.57
C SER A 161 -14.90 9.07 11.61
N GLY A 162 -15.03 9.85 10.53
CA GLY A 162 -14.31 11.11 10.33
C GLY A 162 -12.84 10.93 9.96
N ASN A 163 -12.34 9.71 9.84
CA ASN A 163 -10.95 9.40 9.52
C ASN A 163 -10.74 9.55 8.01
N THR A 164 -10.35 10.73 7.57
CA THR A 164 -10.12 11.04 6.15
C THR A 164 -8.68 11.43 5.85
N SER A 165 -7.89 11.83 6.87
CA SER A 165 -6.48 12.16 6.66
C SER A 165 -5.61 10.92 6.56
N PHE A 166 -4.44 11.02 5.92
CA PHE A 166 -3.47 9.93 5.89
C PHE A 166 -3.00 9.53 7.30
N ASP A 167 -2.82 10.49 8.20
CA ASP A 167 -2.42 10.23 9.59
C ASP A 167 -3.47 9.40 10.34
N ASP A 168 -4.76 9.62 10.07
CA ASP A 168 -5.87 8.90 10.72
C ASP A 168 -6.12 7.53 10.09
N THR A 169 -5.86 7.37 8.79
CA THR A 169 -6.20 6.17 8.01
C THR A 169 -5.03 5.22 7.82
N GLY A 170 -3.80 5.68 8.00
CA GLY A 170 -2.57 4.92 7.81
C GLY A 170 -2.46 3.70 8.74
N ILE A 171 -1.87 2.63 8.21
CA ILE A 171 -1.64 1.36 8.91
C ILE A 171 -0.15 1.09 8.91
N MET A 172 0.49 1.25 10.07
CA MET A 172 1.94 1.10 10.23
C MET A 172 2.41 -0.27 9.74
N ARG A 173 3.49 -0.27 8.94
CA ARG A 173 4.13 -1.47 8.38
C ARG A 173 3.19 -2.37 7.60
N TRP A 174 2.18 -1.79 6.97
CA TRP A 174 1.20 -2.54 6.17
C TRP A 174 0.59 -3.74 6.90
N SER A 175 0.42 -3.66 8.23
CA SER A 175 -0.01 -4.77 9.07
C SER A 175 -1.49 -5.11 8.88
N GLU A 176 -1.80 -6.24 8.24
CA GLU A 176 -3.17 -6.74 8.07
C GLU A 176 -3.90 -6.92 9.41
N THR A 177 -3.21 -7.43 10.44
CA THR A 177 -3.78 -7.56 11.79
C THR A 177 -4.20 -6.20 12.36
N SER A 178 -3.41 -5.14 12.10
CA SER A 178 -3.76 -3.79 12.52
C SER A 178 -4.92 -3.24 11.69
N ALA A 179 -4.96 -3.53 10.39
CA ALA A 179 -6.08 -3.17 9.52
C ALA A 179 -7.39 -3.82 9.99
N LYS A 180 -7.37 -5.13 10.29
CA LYS A 180 -8.51 -5.86 10.87
C LYS A 180 -9.01 -5.19 12.16
N THR A 181 -8.10 -4.95 13.10
CA THR A 181 -8.45 -4.34 14.39
C THR A 181 -9.08 -2.95 14.21
N LYS A 182 -8.52 -2.15 13.30
CA LYS A 182 -9.04 -0.81 13.02
C LYS A 182 -10.40 -0.86 12.36
N LEU A 183 -10.60 -1.71 11.36
CA LEU A 183 -11.88 -1.84 10.68
C LEU A 183 -12.97 -2.39 11.62
N ASP A 184 -12.67 -3.42 12.42
CA ASP A 184 -13.59 -3.97 13.40
C ASP A 184 -14.05 -2.89 14.40
N SER A 185 -13.12 -2.07 14.88
CA SER A 185 -13.44 -0.94 15.76
C SER A 185 -14.37 0.08 15.09
N ILE A 186 -14.07 0.44 13.83
CA ILE A 186 -14.90 1.37 13.04
C ILE A 186 -16.30 0.81 12.83
N ILE A 187 -16.42 -0.46 12.41
CA ILE A 187 -17.72 -1.11 12.21
C ILE A 187 -18.51 -1.15 13.51
N SER A 188 -17.89 -1.58 14.61
CA SER A 188 -18.54 -1.70 15.91
C SER A 188 -19.03 -0.35 16.45
N GLU A 189 -18.30 0.74 16.22
CA GLU A 189 -18.62 2.07 16.75
C GLU A 189 -19.62 2.83 15.89
N PHE A 190 -19.46 2.77 14.56
CA PHE A 190 -20.18 3.64 13.62
C PHE A 190 -21.23 2.92 12.77
N TYR A 191 -21.18 1.59 12.67
CA TYR A 191 -22.02 0.78 11.76
C TYR A 191 -22.71 -0.40 12.48
N ALA A 192 -22.93 -0.29 13.77
CA ALA A 192 -23.52 -1.38 14.57
C ALA A 192 -24.92 -1.82 14.08
N GLU A 193 -25.69 -0.94 13.45
CA GLU A 193 -27.01 -1.23 12.89
C GLU A 193 -26.92 -1.70 11.43
N GLU A 194 -26.11 -1.03 10.60
CA GLU A 194 -25.90 -1.31 9.17
C GLU A 194 -24.94 -2.48 8.91
N LYS A 195 -24.12 -2.84 9.91
CA LYS A 195 -23.05 -3.86 9.89
C LYS A 195 -21.83 -3.54 9.03
N ALA A 196 -21.92 -2.64 8.04
CA ALA A 196 -20.81 -2.20 7.21
C ALA A 196 -21.08 -0.82 6.59
N PRO A 197 -20.03 -0.08 6.16
CA PRO A 197 -20.18 1.04 5.24
C PRO A 197 -20.57 0.54 3.83
N ASP A 198 -21.03 1.45 2.95
CA ASP A 198 -21.26 1.11 1.54
C ASP A 198 -19.96 0.87 0.76
N ILE A 199 -18.86 1.51 1.21
CA ILE A 199 -17.54 1.44 0.56
C ILE A 199 -16.45 1.28 1.63
N ILE A 200 -15.56 0.30 1.44
CA ILE A 200 -14.31 0.17 2.17
C ILE A 200 -13.18 0.42 1.16
N CYS A 201 -12.57 1.59 1.24
CA CYS A 201 -11.46 1.98 0.38
C CYS A 201 -10.15 1.57 1.02
N THR A 202 -9.50 0.54 0.47
CA THR A 202 -8.21 0.06 0.94
C THR A 202 -7.10 0.37 -0.06
N ALA A 203 -5.89 0.54 0.45
CA ALA A 203 -4.70 0.85 -0.33
C ALA A 203 -3.90 -0.40 -0.74
N TYR A 204 -4.37 -1.60 -0.37
CA TYR A 204 -3.62 -2.84 -0.54
C TYR A 204 -4.57 -4.05 -0.53
N ASP A 205 -4.28 -5.07 -1.35
CA ASP A 205 -5.14 -6.27 -1.48
C ASP A 205 -5.24 -7.04 -0.16
N GLY A 206 -4.16 -7.17 0.61
CA GLY A 206 -4.19 -7.79 1.94
C GLY A 206 -5.14 -7.09 2.92
N PHE A 207 -5.33 -5.77 2.80
CA PHE A 207 -6.35 -5.07 3.59
C PHE A 207 -7.76 -5.33 3.08
N ALA A 208 -7.92 -5.55 1.75
CA ALA A 208 -9.20 -5.94 1.18
C ALA A 208 -9.62 -7.32 1.69
N TYR A 209 -8.71 -8.32 1.70
CA TYR A 209 -8.98 -9.64 2.29
C TYR A 209 -9.28 -9.55 3.80
N ALA A 210 -8.53 -8.72 4.52
CA ALA A 210 -8.80 -8.47 5.93
C ALA A 210 -10.22 -7.92 6.16
N ALA A 211 -10.70 -7.05 5.27
CA ALA A 211 -12.06 -6.53 5.31
C ALA A 211 -13.10 -7.62 4.99
N GLU A 212 -12.88 -8.41 3.97
CA GLU A 212 -13.77 -9.52 3.59
C GLU A 212 -13.95 -10.54 4.72
N GLU A 213 -12.87 -10.87 5.45
CA GLU A 213 -12.92 -11.77 6.58
C GLU A 213 -13.80 -11.21 7.71
N ILE A 214 -13.62 -9.93 8.09
CA ILE A 214 -14.42 -9.27 9.11
C ILE A 214 -15.89 -9.21 8.73
N LEU A 215 -16.20 -8.88 7.49
CA LEU A 215 -17.57 -8.80 6.99
C LEU A 215 -18.25 -10.17 7.02
N SER A 216 -17.55 -11.21 6.59
CA SER A 216 -18.03 -12.60 6.61
C SER A 216 -18.27 -13.08 8.05
N ASP A 217 -17.37 -12.79 8.98
CA ASP A 217 -17.51 -13.10 10.40
C ASP A 217 -18.71 -12.36 11.03
N SER A 218 -19.05 -11.18 10.53
CA SER A 218 -20.25 -10.40 10.92
C SER A 218 -21.54 -10.93 10.30
N GLY A 219 -21.46 -12.00 9.48
CA GLY A 219 -22.60 -12.67 8.86
C GLY A 219 -23.12 -11.95 7.61
N LEU A 220 -22.31 -11.13 6.95
CA LEU A 220 -22.57 -10.62 5.62
C LEU A 220 -22.11 -11.66 4.58
N GLU A 221 -22.88 -11.86 3.52
CA GLU A 221 -22.55 -12.81 2.48
C GLU A 221 -21.90 -12.07 1.28
N PRO A 222 -20.72 -12.52 0.79
CA PRO A 222 -20.08 -11.96 -0.40
C PRO A 222 -21.04 -11.91 -1.59
N GLY A 223 -21.14 -10.74 -2.22
CA GLY A 223 -22.00 -10.51 -3.38
C GLY A 223 -23.49 -10.30 -3.06
N SER A 224 -23.88 -10.23 -1.78
CA SER A 224 -25.23 -9.76 -1.41
C SER A 224 -25.39 -8.27 -1.64
N ASP A 225 -26.64 -7.78 -1.63
CA ASP A 225 -26.92 -6.33 -1.75
C ASP A 225 -26.38 -5.51 -0.56
N GLU A 226 -26.09 -6.17 0.57
CA GLU A 226 -25.50 -5.55 1.77
C GLU A 226 -23.97 -5.59 1.78
N TRP A 227 -23.35 -6.32 0.82
CA TRP A 227 -21.90 -6.40 0.73
C TRP A 227 -21.30 -5.10 0.19
N PRO A 228 -20.37 -4.47 0.92
CA PRO A 228 -19.80 -3.20 0.47
C PRO A 228 -18.95 -3.35 -0.81
N MET A 229 -18.77 -2.26 -1.52
CA MET A 229 -17.69 -2.16 -2.48
C MET A 229 -16.36 -2.11 -1.71
N ILE A 230 -15.44 -3.02 -2.02
CA ILE A 230 -14.10 -3.04 -1.45
C ILE A 230 -13.11 -2.77 -2.58
N THR A 231 -12.14 -1.87 -2.35
CA THR A 231 -11.04 -1.66 -3.28
C THR A 231 -9.79 -2.38 -2.79
N GLY A 232 -8.88 -2.70 -3.72
CA GLY A 232 -7.55 -3.23 -3.44
C GLY A 232 -6.54 -2.62 -4.40
N TYR A 233 -5.27 -2.92 -4.17
CA TYR A 233 -4.14 -2.57 -5.01
C TYR A 233 -2.99 -3.54 -4.71
N GLY A 234 -2.25 -3.96 -5.76
CA GLY A 234 -1.13 -4.88 -5.64
C GLY A 234 -1.22 -6.03 -6.64
N SER A 235 -2.43 -6.40 -7.06
CA SER A 235 -2.68 -7.53 -8.00
C SER A 235 -2.22 -8.88 -7.45
N GLU A 236 -2.39 -9.09 -6.13
CA GLU A 236 -2.10 -10.39 -5.53
C GLU A 236 -2.85 -11.53 -6.24
N ALA A 237 -2.22 -12.70 -6.32
CA ALA A 237 -2.76 -13.85 -7.07
C ALA A 237 -4.18 -14.26 -6.66
N GLN A 238 -4.59 -13.97 -5.43
CA GLN A 238 -5.93 -14.22 -4.93
C GLN A 238 -6.96 -13.15 -5.37
N ALA A 239 -6.49 -11.95 -5.75
CA ALA A 239 -7.34 -10.83 -6.17
C ALA A 239 -7.68 -10.84 -7.66
N VAL A 240 -7.00 -11.66 -8.48
CA VAL A 240 -7.14 -11.82 -9.93
C VAL A 240 -7.85 -13.15 -10.25
#